data_3ee15b5789e5a77680bbdb649e234c1a
#
_entry.id   3ee15b5789e5a77680bbdb649e234c1a
#
_cell.length_a   1.000
_cell.length_b   1.000
_cell.length_c   1.000
_cell.angle_alpha   90.00
_cell.angle_beta   90.00
_cell.angle_gamma   90.00
#
_symmetry.space_group_name_H-M   'P 1'
#
loop_
_entity.id
_entity.type
_entity.pdbx_description
1 polymer ?
#
loop_
_entity_poly.entity_id
_entity_poly.type
_entity_poly.pdbx_seq_one_letter_code
_entity_poly.pdbx_strand_id
1 'polypeptide(L)'
;METTSVNDMNNTINEQNAAQCAQQLRVFLVEDSLEIRDLMVENMAMIDGLTVAGMAESEDEALSRLRADHFDILIVDIQLKKGNGINLLRNIAEDQRFSSALKIICSNNASEVFRRVGRQYGVNHFYDKTSEFPQLFALLQETAARQECRGRA
;
A
#
# COMPACT_ATOMS: atom_id res chain seq x y z
N MET A 1 -27.79 34.47 -16.82
CA MET A 1 -28.48 33.25 -16.44
C MET A 1 -27.81 31.98 -16.93
N GLU A 2 -27.29 31.97 -18.15
CA GLU A 2 -26.62 30.79 -18.70
C GLU A 2 -25.28 30.46 -18.05
N THR A 3 -24.61 31.42 -17.45
CA THR A 3 -23.33 31.21 -16.76
C THR A 3 -23.43 30.47 -15.44
N THR A 4 -24.62 30.48 -14.79
CA THR A 4 -24.82 29.80 -13.51
C THR A 4 -24.91 28.28 -13.66
N SER A 5 -25.49 27.78 -14.74
CA SER A 5 -25.64 26.33 -14.97
C SER A 5 -24.30 25.64 -15.30
N VAL A 6 -23.37 26.34 -15.96
CA VAL A 6 -22.05 25.81 -16.26
C VAL A 6 -21.18 25.70 -15.00
N ASN A 7 -21.28 26.68 -14.11
CA ASN A 7 -20.58 26.64 -12.84
C ASN A 7 -21.06 25.50 -11.94
N ASP A 8 -22.36 25.23 -11.92
CA ASP A 8 -22.93 24.14 -11.14
C ASP A 8 -22.46 22.77 -11.64
N MET A 9 -22.40 22.60 -12.96
CA MET A 9 -21.89 21.35 -13.55
C MET A 9 -20.41 21.10 -13.24
N ASN A 10 -19.59 22.14 -13.31
CA ASN A 10 -18.17 22.02 -12.99
C ASN A 10 -17.94 21.71 -11.52
N ASN A 11 -18.74 22.29 -10.65
CA ASN A 11 -18.65 22.02 -9.22
C ASN A 11 -19.02 20.57 -8.90
N THR A 12 -20.07 20.04 -9.53
CA THR A 12 -20.49 18.64 -9.35
C THR A 12 -19.43 17.67 -9.80
N ILE A 13 -18.77 17.91 -10.93
CA ILE A 13 -17.68 17.07 -11.43
C ILE A 13 -16.49 17.07 -10.47
N ASN A 14 -16.14 18.23 -9.93
CA ASN A 14 -15.03 18.35 -8.98
C ASN A 14 -15.32 17.62 -7.67
N GLU A 15 -16.54 17.68 -7.17
CA GLU A 15 -16.94 16.96 -5.96
C GLU A 15 -16.88 15.44 -6.17
N GLN A 16 -17.31 14.94 -7.32
CA GLN A 16 -17.23 13.52 -7.64
C GLN A 16 -15.79 13.04 -7.74
N ASN A 17 -14.92 13.81 -8.36
CA ASN A 17 -13.49 13.47 -8.47
C ASN A 17 -12.82 13.50 -7.10
N ALA A 18 -13.14 14.47 -6.26
CA ALA A 18 -12.60 14.56 -4.91
C ALA A 18 -13.07 13.39 -4.05
N ALA A 19 -14.34 12.97 -4.17
CA ALA A 19 -14.89 11.83 -3.44
C ALA A 19 -14.23 10.52 -3.89
N GLN A 20 -13.99 10.34 -5.20
CA GLN A 20 -13.29 9.16 -5.71
C GLN A 20 -11.85 9.11 -5.24
N CYS A 21 -11.13 10.24 -5.24
CA CYS A 21 -9.76 10.34 -4.72
C CYS A 21 -9.70 10.06 -3.22
N ALA A 22 -10.69 10.51 -2.44
CA ALA A 22 -10.74 10.29 -1.00
C ALA A 22 -10.98 8.83 -0.64
N GLN A 23 -11.49 8.00 -1.55
CA GLN A 23 -11.77 6.57 -1.34
C GLN A 23 -10.65 5.66 -1.80
N GLN A 24 -9.60 6.20 -2.42
CA GLN A 24 -8.47 5.39 -2.85
C GLN A 24 -7.61 4.97 -1.66
N LEU A 25 -7.24 3.70 -1.65
CA LEU A 25 -6.30 3.17 -0.69
C LEU A 25 -4.88 3.55 -1.11
N ARG A 26 -4.11 4.05 -0.17
CA ARG A 26 -2.75 4.53 -0.38
C ARG A 26 -1.76 3.43 -0.04
N VAL A 27 -0.99 3.00 -1.02
CA VAL A 27 0.00 1.93 -0.88
C VAL A 27 1.39 2.54 -0.73
N PHE A 28 2.14 2.04 0.26
CA PHE A 28 3.56 2.30 0.40
C PHE A 28 4.35 1.03 0.11
N LEU A 29 5.30 1.12 -0.82
CA LEU A 29 6.09 -0.02 -1.28
C LEU A 29 7.55 0.14 -0.89
N VAL A 30 8.10 -0.84 -0.18
CA VAL A 30 9.50 -0.89 0.18
C VAL A 30 10.17 -2.03 -0.60
N GLU A 31 10.94 -1.66 -1.61
CA GLU A 31 11.59 -2.58 -2.54
C GLU A 31 12.84 -1.92 -3.12
N ASP A 32 13.98 -2.58 -3.04
CA ASP A 32 15.24 -2.04 -3.54
C ASP A 32 15.59 -2.46 -4.98
N SER A 33 14.88 -3.45 -5.55
CA SER A 33 15.03 -3.83 -6.94
C SER A 33 14.14 -2.96 -7.82
N LEU A 34 14.73 -2.18 -8.71
CA LEU A 34 13.97 -1.32 -9.63
C LEU A 34 13.07 -2.13 -10.55
N GLU A 35 13.52 -3.27 -11.03
CA GLU A 35 12.75 -4.12 -11.93
C GLU A 35 11.49 -4.66 -11.26
N ILE A 36 11.63 -5.15 -10.03
CA ILE A 36 10.49 -5.67 -9.26
C ILE A 36 9.55 -4.55 -8.87
N ARG A 37 10.09 -3.42 -8.44
CA ARG A 37 9.28 -2.24 -8.09
C ARG A 37 8.44 -1.77 -9.27
N ASP A 38 9.03 -1.66 -10.46
CA ASP A 38 8.32 -1.20 -11.65
C ASP A 38 7.22 -2.20 -12.04
N LEU A 39 7.51 -3.50 -11.96
CA LEU A 39 6.52 -4.55 -12.22
C LEU A 39 5.34 -4.46 -11.26
N MET A 40 5.62 -4.26 -9.98
CA MET A 40 4.56 -4.13 -8.96
C MET A 40 3.73 -2.88 -9.19
N VAL A 41 4.36 -1.75 -9.48
CA VAL A 41 3.67 -0.49 -9.74
C VAL A 41 2.77 -0.60 -10.97
N GLU A 42 3.25 -1.21 -12.05
CA GLU A 42 2.45 -1.43 -13.26
C GLU A 42 1.20 -2.28 -12.98
N ASN A 43 1.36 -3.35 -12.22
CA ASN A 43 0.24 -4.22 -11.88
C ASN A 43 -0.75 -3.53 -10.94
N MET A 44 -0.27 -2.79 -9.96
CA MET A 44 -1.14 -2.06 -9.03
C MET A 44 -1.90 -0.92 -9.72
N ALA A 45 -1.32 -0.32 -10.75
CA ALA A 45 -1.98 0.72 -11.52
C ALA A 45 -3.23 0.22 -12.25
N MET A 46 -3.34 -1.09 -12.47
CA MET A 46 -4.50 -1.72 -13.11
C MET A 46 -5.63 -2.02 -12.11
N ILE A 47 -5.41 -1.80 -10.82
CA ILE A 47 -6.41 -2.07 -9.78
C ILE A 47 -7.12 -0.77 -9.42
N ASP A 48 -8.42 -0.70 -9.70
CA ASP A 48 -9.24 0.44 -9.33
C ASP A 48 -9.32 0.56 -7.81
N GLY A 49 -9.20 1.77 -7.29
CA GLY A 49 -9.28 2.03 -5.86
C GLY A 49 -7.95 1.97 -5.13
N LEU A 50 -6.85 1.66 -5.81
CA LEU A 50 -5.50 1.72 -5.25
C LEU A 50 -4.67 2.82 -5.90
N THR A 51 -3.80 3.44 -5.11
CA THR A 51 -2.75 4.32 -5.62
C THR A 51 -1.44 4.03 -4.90
N VAL A 52 -0.35 3.94 -5.64
CA VAL A 52 0.99 3.84 -5.03
C VAL A 52 1.40 5.25 -4.63
N ALA A 53 1.26 5.54 -3.35
CA ALA A 53 1.43 6.89 -2.79
C ALA A 53 2.85 7.17 -2.31
N GLY A 54 3.66 6.12 -2.15
CA GLY A 54 5.05 6.27 -1.76
C GLY A 54 5.86 5.00 -1.98
N MET A 55 7.16 5.17 -2.11
CA MET A 55 8.11 4.08 -2.30
C MET A 55 9.41 4.41 -1.59
N ALA A 56 10.13 3.36 -1.16
CA ALA A 56 11.45 3.49 -0.57
C ALA A 56 12.31 2.29 -0.94
N GLU A 57 13.62 2.50 -0.97
CA GLU A 57 14.60 1.47 -1.31
C GLU A 57 15.37 0.97 -0.08
N SER A 58 15.29 1.68 1.04
CA SER A 58 16.01 1.36 2.27
C SER A 58 15.11 1.49 3.49
N GLU A 59 15.57 0.90 4.59
CA GLU A 59 14.88 0.99 5.88
C GLU A 59 14.74 2.43 6.36
N ASP A 60 15.83 3.20 6.34
CA ASP A 60 15.85 4.58 6.84
C ASP A 60 14.94 5.49 6.02
N GLU A 61 15.00 5.38 4.70
CA GLU A 61 14.12 6.15 3.81
C GLU A 61 12.66 5.80 4.06
N ALA A 62 12.34 4.51 4.17
CA ALA A 62 11.00 4.03 4.44
C ALA A 62 10.47 4.58 5.76
N LEU A 63 11.27 4.48 6.82
CA LEU A 63 10.86 4.95 8.13
C LEU A 63 10.60 6.46 8.14
N SER A 64 11.46 7.24 7.49
CA SER A 64 11.29 8.69 7.36
C SER A 64 9.97 9.03 6.66
N ARG A 65 9.66 8.36 5.57
CA ARG A 65 8.42 8.61 4.81
C ARG A 65 7.17 8.16 5.56
N LEU A 66 7.25 7.02 6.25
CA LEU A 66 6.12 6.51 7.05
C LEU A 66 5.81 7.42 8.23
N ARG A 67 6.80 8.08 8.80
CA ARG A 67 6.60 9.04 9.88
C ARG A 67 5.97 10.34 9.38
N ALA A 68 6.15 10.67 8.12
CA ALA A 68 5.72 11.94 7.54
C ALA A 68 4.33 11.90 6.91
N ASP A 69 3.78 10.71 6.62
CA ASP A 69 2.53 10.58 5.87
C ASP A 69 1.75 9.34 6.34
N HIS A 70 0.51 9.21 5.86
CA HIS A 70 -0.38 8.11 6.18
C HIS A 70 -0.54 7.18 4.98
N PHE A 71 -0.52 5.87 5.24
CA PHE A 71 -0.71 4.84 4.22
C PHE A 71 -1.64 3.76 4.74
N ASP A 72 -2.44 3.19 3.86
CA ASP A 72 -3.43 2.16 4.18
C ASP A 72 -2.89 0.76 4.02
N ILE A 73 -1.95 0.58 3.10
CA ILE A 73 -1.35 -0.72 2.78
C ILE A 73 0.16 -0.55 2.72
N LEU A 74 0.87 -1.43 3.43
CA LEU A 74 2.33 -1.48 3.41
C LEU A 74 2.77 -2.80 2.78
N ILE A 75 3.57 -2.72 1.72
CA ILE A 75 4.18 -3.90 1.08
C ILE A 75 5.69 -3.77 1.27
N VAL A 76 6.27 -4.72 1.99
CA VAL A 76 7.64 -4.61 2.50
C VAL A 76 8.45 -5.86 2.14
N ASP A 77 9.62 -5.65 1.55
CA ASP A 77 10.64 -6.70 1.41
C ASP A 77 11.44 -6.81 2.70
N ILE A 78 11.81 -8.03 3.05
CA ILE A 78 12.62 -8.29 4.26
C ILE A 78 14.07 -7.89 4.03
N GLN A 79 14.66 -8.34 2.92
CA GLN A 79 16.08 -8.11 2.63
C GLN A 79 16.24 -6.89 1.72
N LEU A 80 16.75 -5.83 2.28
CA LEU A 80 17.06 -4.61 1.56
C LEU A 80 18.59 -4.44 1.47
N LYS A 81 19.08 -3.74 0.46
CA LYS A 81 20.50 -3.43 0.35
C LYS A 81 21.01 -2.64 1.55
N LYS A 82 20.15 -1.78 2.11
CA LYS A 82 20.41 -1.02 3.32
C LYS A 82 19.26 -1.20 4.28
N GLY A 83 19.49 -1.99 5.32
CA GLY A 83 18.50 -2.23 6.36
C GLY A 83 17.68 -3.49 6.13
N ASN A 84 16.58 -3.59 6.86
CA ASN A 84 15.78 -4.79 6.96
C ASN A 84 14.31 -4.43 7.15
N GLY A 85 13.43 -5.07 6.37
CA GLY A 85 11.99 -4.84 6.45
C GLY A 85 11.36 -5.23 7.78
N ILE A 86 11.89 -6.25 8.45
CA ILE A 86 11.42 -6.65 9.79
C ILE A 86 11.70 -5.56 10.81
N ASN A 87 12.90 -4.95 10.79
CA ASN A 87 13.21 -3.82 11.65
C ASN A 87 12.30 -2.62 11.39
N LEU A 88 12.00 -2.36 10.13
CA LEU A 88 11.06 -1.31 9.75
C LEU A 88 9.69 -1.55 10.40
N LEU A 89 9.16 -2.76 10.27
CA LEU A 89 7.86 -3.13 10.83
C LEU A 89 7.85 -3.04 12.35
N ARG A 90 8.95 -3.45 12.98
CA ARG A 90 9.11 -3.32 14.43
C ARG A 90 9.05 -1.86 14.87
N ASN A 91 9.72 -0.97 14.15
CA ASN A 91 9.76 0.46 14.48
C ASN A 91 8.40 1.15 14.36
N ILE A 92 7.50 0.67 13.51
CA ILE A 92 6.18 1.24 13.33
C ILE A 92 5.07 0.46 14.05
N ALA A 93 5.41 -0.66 14.71
CA ALA A 93 4.42 -1.57 15.31
C ALA A 93 3.54 -0.87 16.35
N GLU A 94 4.08 0.09 17.08
CA GLU A 94 3.35 0.81 18.12
C GLU A 94 2.77 2.14 17.62
N ASP A 95 3.03 2.51 16.38
CA ASP A 95 2.47 3.73 15.79
C ASP A 95 1.01 3.50 15.43
N GLN A 96 0.12 4.20 16.12
CA GLN A 96 -1.33 4.04 15.94
C GLN A 96 -1.82 4.41 14.54
N ARG A 97 -1.08 5.23 13.81
CA ARG A 97 -1.42 5.57 12.42
C ARG A 97 -1.41 4.34 11.51
N PHE A 98 -0.65 3.30 11.87
CA PHE A 98 -0.54 2.07 11.09
C PHE A 98 -1.18 0.86 11.76
N SER A 99 -1.93 1.05 12.84
CA SER A 99 -2.56 -0.06 13.57
C SER A 99 -3.61 -0.80 12.73
N SER A 100 -4.31 -0.09 11.85
CA SER A 100 -5.30 -0.67 10.95
C SER A 100 -4.80 -0.86 9.52
N ALA A 101 -3.54 -0.50 9.24
CA ALA A 101 -2.96 -0.69 7.92
C ALA A 101 -2.79 -2.17 7.59
N LEU A 102 -3.06 -2.54 6.36
CA LEU A 102 -2.77 -3.88 5.86
C LEU A 102 -1.27 -4.00 5.63
N LYS A 103 -0.63 -4.91 6.35
CA LYS A 103 0.82 -5.12 6.27
C LYS A 103 1.10 -6.43 5.55
N ILE A 104 1.88 -6.34 4.48
CA ILE A 104 2.19 -7.46 3.61
C ILE A 104 3.71 -7.57 3.48
N ILE A 105 4.25 -8.76 3.65
CA ILE A 105 5.64 -9.05 3.32
C ILE A 105 5.67 -9.76 1.97
N CYS A 106 6.50 -9.24 1.06
CA CYS A 106 6.75 -9.85 -0.24
C CYS A 106 8.27 -9.99 -0.40
N SER A 107 8.78 -11.21 -0.31
CA SER A 107 10.22 -11.45 -0.22
C SER A 107 10.57 -12.81 -0.80
N ASN A 108 11.82 -12.94 -1.29
CA ASN A 108 12.37 -14.24 -1.68
C ASN A 108 12.74 -15.11 -0.48
N ASN A 109 12.71 -14.54 0.72
CA ASN A 109 13.11 -15.23 1.94
C ASN A 109 11.97 -15.22 2.97
N ALA A 110 10.86 -15.88 2.61
CA ALA A 110 9.70 -16.00 3.49
C ALA A 110 9.79 -17.26 4.36
N SER A 111 10.87 -17.41 5.13
CA SER A 111 11.07 -18.52 6.04
C SER A 111 10.07 -18.48 7.21
N GLU A 112 9.85 -19.62 7.85
CA GLU A 112 8.94 -19.71 9.00
C GLU A 112 9.33 -18.78 10.15
N VAL A 113 10.62 -18.56 10.35
CA VAL A 113 11.12 -17.63 11.37
C VAL A 113 10.64 -16.20 11.06
N PHE A 114 10.80 -15.75 9.82
CA PHE A 114 10.36 -14.42 9.42
C PHE A 114 8.84 -14.27 9.46
N ARG A 115 8.10 -15.32 9.12
CA ARG A 115 6.64 -15.32 9.22
C ARG A 115 6.19 -15.15 10.67
N ARG A 116 6.82 -15.85 11.59
CA ARG A 116 6.52 -15.76 13.02
C ARG A 116 6.79 -14.35 13.56
N VAL A 117 7.95 -13.80 13.24
CA VAL A 117 8.33 -12.45 13.69
C VAL A 117 7.42 -11.41 13.07
N GLY A 118 7.11 -11.53 11.79
CA GLY A 118 6.20 -10.62 11.10
C GLY A 118 4.81 -10.58 11.73
N ARG A 119 4.29 -11.75 12.13
CA ARG A 119 2.98 -11.82 12.81
C ARG A 119 2.97 -11.03 14.12
N GLN A 120 4.07 -10.98 14.82
CA GLN A 120 4.20 -10.18 16.05
C GLN A 120 4.02 -8.69 15.78
N TYR A 121 4.35 -8.24 14.57
CA TYR A 121 4.25 -6.83 14.16
C TYR A 121 3.03 -6.57 13.27
N GLY A 122 2.06 -7.48 13.27
CA GLY A 122 0.79 -7.28 12.59
C GLY A 122 0.74 -7.72 11.14
N VAL A 123 1.73 -8.49 10.67
CA VAL A 123 1.75 -9.01 9.31
C VAL A 123 1.07 -10.37 9.27
N ASN A 124 0.03 -10.51 8.45
CA ASN A 124 -0.70 -11.78 8.27
C ASN A 124 -0.59 -12.31 6.83
N HIS A 125 0.05 -11.57 5.94
CA HIS A 125 0.17 -11.92 4.54
C HIS A 125 1.62 -11.95 4.12
N PHE A 126 2.07 -13.10 3.62
CA PHE A 126 3.45 -13.34 3.21
C PHE A 126 3.45 -13.97 1.83
N TYR A 127 4.13 -13.33 0.88
CA TYR A 127 4.19 -13.81 -0.50
C TYR A 127 5.62 -13.94 -0.98
N ASP A 128 5.88 -15.00 -1.75
CA ASP A 128 7.15 -15.18 -2.45
C ASP A 128 7.18 -14.29 -3.70
N LYS A 129 8.26 -13.55 -3.87
CA LYS A 129 8.43 -12.61 -5.00
C LYS A 129 8.41 -13.28 -6.37
N THR A 130 8.85 -14.55 -6.45
CA THR A 130 8.99 -15.20 -7.73
C THR A 130 7.77 -16.00 -8.14
N SER A 131 7.00 -16.53 -7.17
CA SER A 131 5.93 -17.49 -7.44
C SER A 131 4.54 -17.02 -6.99
N GLU A 132 4.43 -16.02 -6.14
CA GLU A 132 3.17 -15.67 -5.49
C GLU A 132 2.66 -14.25 -5.78
N PHE A 133 3.19 -13.59 -6.80
CA PHE A 133 2.67 -12.29 -7.23
C PHE A 133 1.18 -12.33 -7.58
N PRO A 134 0.66 -13.35 -8.30
CA PRO A 134 -0.78 -13.39 -8.56
C PRO A 134 -1.63 -13.39 -7.30
N GLN A 135 -1.20 -14.07 -6.25
CA GLN A 135 -1.90 -14.09 -4.96
C GLN A 135 -1.85 -12.74 -4.26
N LEU A 136 -0.70 -12.05 -4.34
CA LEU A 136 -0.56 -10.69 -3.81
C LEU A 136 -1.55 -9.75 -4.49
N PHE A 137 -1.59 -9.74 -5.82
CA PHE A 137 -2.48 -8.85 -6.56
C PHE A 137 -3.95 -9.20 -6.36
N ALA A 138 -4.28 -10.48 -6.19
CA ALA A 138 -5.64 -10.90 -5.84
C ALA A 138 -6.07 -10.34 -4.48
N LEU A 139 -5.18 -10.36 -3.48
CA LEU A 139 -5.45 -9.75 -2.18
C LEU A 139 -5.69 -8.25 -2.30
N LEU A 140 -4.88 -7.55 -3.09
CA LEU A 140 -5.02 -6.11 -3.30
C LEU A 140 -6.33 -5.77 -4.00
N GLN A 141 -6.72 -6.53 -5.01
CA GLN A 141 -8.00 -6.36 -5.70
C GLN A 141 -9.18 -6.55 -4.74
N GLU A 142 -9.13 -7.58 -3.93
CA GLU A 142 -10.17 -7.86 -2.94
C GLU A 142 -10.26 -6.74 -1.90
N THR A 143 -9.12 -6.26 -1.43
CA THR A 143 -9.05 -5.18 -0.44
C THR A 143 -9.65 -3.89 -1.01
N ALA A 144 -9.32 -3.54 -2.24
CA ALA A 144 -9.85 -2.36 -2.92
C ALA A 144 -11.37 -2.48 -3.14
N ALA A 145 -11.85 -3.66 -3.54
CA ALA A 145 -13.28 -3.91 -3.76
C ALA A 145 -14.09 -3.77 -2.47
N ARG A 146 -13.56 -4.25 -1.36
CA ARG A 146 -14.21 -4.11 -0.04
C ARG A 146 -14.33 -2.65 0.38
N GLN A 147 -13.31 -1.86 0.11
CA GLN A 147 -13.32 -0.43 0.42
C GLN A 147 -14.37 0.31 -0.39
N GLU A 148 -14.54 -0.01 -1.67
CA GLU A 148 -15.59 0.55 -2.50
C GLU A 148 -16.97 0.24 -1.96
N CYS A 149 -17.20 -1.01 -1.56
CA CYS A 149 -18.50 -1.42 -0.96
C CYS A 149 -18.81 -0.66 0.32
N ARG A 150 -17.82 -0.42 1.18
CA ARG A 150 -17.98 0.36 2.41
C ARG A 150 -18.28 1.82 2.11
N GLY A 151 -17.67 2.37 1.07
CA GLY A 151 -17.91 3.75 0.63
C GLY A 151 -19.31 3.98 0.09
N ARG A 152 -20.01 2.94 -0.34
CA ARG A 152 -21.40 3.01 -0.87
C ARG A 152 -22.46 2.85 0.20
N ALA A 153 -22.07 2.32 1.33
CA ALA A 153 -22.99 2.16 2.45
C ALA A 153 -23.11 3.45 3.26
#